data_e580b7db577c7ba3814ff3067d7d3dc4
#
_entry.id   e580b7db577c7ba3814ff3067d7d3dc4
#
_cell.length_a   1.000
_cell.length_b   1.000
_cell.length_c   1.000
_cell.angle_alpha   90.00
_cell.angle_beta   90.00
_cell.angle_gamma   90.00
#
_symmetry.space_group_name_H-M   'P 1'
#
loop_
_entity.id
_entity.type
_entity.pdbx_description
1 polymer ?
#
loop_
_entity_poly.entity_id
_entity_poly.type
_entity_poly.pdbx_seq_one_letter_code
_entity_poly.pdbx_strand_id
1 'polypeptide(L)'
;MSALEFGQFKQELKRTLGNYTAWTPKLERSLKSLGFNIESKRKHAILYYETDKKKLVFVISKTPSDKRAGLNNVGIICRELLSQQ
;
A
#
# COMPACT_ATOMS: atom_id res chain seq x y z
N MET A 1 -14.53 5.78 5.45
CA MET A 1 -14.44 4.31 5.28
C MET A 1 -15.02 3.62 6.51
N SER A 2 -15.96 2.71 6.31
CA SER A 2 -16.55 1.96 7.41
C SER A 2 -15.57 0.87 7.90
N ALA A 3 -15.83 0.31 9.08
CA ALA A 3 -15.00 -0.76 9.62
C ALA A 3 -14.95 -1.98 8.68
N LEU A 4 -16.10 -2.31 8.06
CA LEU A 4 -16.18 -3.42 7.13
C LEU A 4 -15.37 -3.14 5.86
N GLU A 5 -15.49 -1.94 5.30
CA GLU A 5 -14.72 -1.54 4.14
C GLU A 5 -13.23 -1.53 4.43
N PHE A 6 -12.85 -1.07 5.62
CA PHE A 6 -11.44 -1.07 6.02
C PHE A 6 -10.91 -2.50 6.14
N GLY A 7 -11.71 -3.42 6.67
CA GLY A 7 -11.32 -4.82 6.77
C GLY A 7 -11.06 -5.44 5.40
N GLN A 8 -11.94 -5.16 4.43
CA GLN A 8 -11.76 -5.63 3.07
C GLN A 8 -10.54 -5.01 2.41
N PHE A 9 -10.34 -3.71 2.60
CA PHE A 9 -9.17 -2.99 2.10
C PHE A 9 -7.88 -3.62 2.64
N LYS A 10 -7.84 -3.87 3.95
CA LYS A 10 -6.67 -4.47 4.59
C LYS A 10 -6.37 -5.86 4.02
N GLN A 11 -7.39 -6.67 3.80
CA GLN A 11 -7.21 -8.01 3.23
C GLN A 11 -6.64 -7.94 1.82
N GLU A 12 -7.19 -7.06 0.98
CA GLU A 12 -6.69 -6.90 -0.39
C GLU A 12 -5.27 -6.36 -0.40
N LEU A 13 -4.97 -5.40 0.46
CA LEU A 13 -3.63 -4.85 0.58
C LEU A 13 -2.64 -5.92 1.01
N LYS A 14 -3.02 -6.74 1.99
CA LYS A 14 -2.18 -7.84 2.48
C LYS A 14 -1.95 -8.88 1.39
N ARG A 15 -2.99 -9.21 0.61
CA ARG A 15 -2.86 -10.14 -0.51
C ARG A 15 -1.92 -9.60 -1.58
N THR A 16 -1.99 -8.30 -1.84
CA THR A 16 -1.21 -7.66 -2.88
C THR A 16 0.24 -7.43 -2.46
N LEU A 17 0.47 -6.86 -1.26
CA LEU A 17 1.79 -6.46 -0.81
C LEU A 17 2.45 -7.44 0.17
N GLY A 18 1.66 -8.27 0.84
CA GLY A 18 2.16 -9.05 1.98
C GLY A 18 3.34 -9.95 1.64
N ASN A 19 3.38 -10.51 0.44
CA ASN A 19 4.40 -11.48 0.03
C ASN A 19 5.08 -11.08 -1.28
N TYR A 20 5.04 -9.79 -1.65
CA TYR A 20 5.65 -9.41 -2.91
C TYR A 20 7.18 -9.51 -2.81
N THR A 21 7.80 -9.96 -3.88
CA THR A 21 9.26 -10.07 -3.99
C THR A 21 9.83 -9.12 -5.02
N ALA A 22 8.98 -8.61 -5.91
CA ALA A 22 9.39 -7.67 -6.94
C ALA A 22 8.18 -6.85 -7.37
N TRP A 23 8.44 -5.63 -7.82
CA TRP A 23 7.40 -4.76 -8.37
C TRP A 23 7.01 -5.25 -9.75
N THR A 24 5.71 -5.46 -9.99
CA THR A 24 5.19 -5.91 -11.27
C THR A 24 4.05 -5.00 -11.72
N PRO A 25 3.74 -4.96 -13.03
CA PRO A 25 2.58 -4.21 -13.50
C PRO A 25 1.26 -4.68 -12.86
N LYS A 26 1.15 -5.97 -12.56
CA LYS A 26 -0.02 -6.51 -11.89
C LYS A 26 -0.15 -5.95 -10.47
N LEU A 27 0.95 -5.91 -9.74
CA LEU A 27 0.99 -5.33 -8.39
C LEU A 27 0.56 -3.87 -8.43
N GLU A 28 1.11 -3.10 -9.35
CA GLU A 28 0.78 -1.69 -9.49
C GLU A 28 -0.71 -1.48 -9.78
N ARG A 29 -1.26 -2.27 -10.70
CA ARG A 29 -2.69 -2.17 -11.03
C ARG A 29 -3.57 -2.52 -9.83
N SER A 30 -3.18 -3.53 -9.07
CA SER A 30 -3.93 -3.92 -7.87
C SER A 30 -3.94 -2.79 -6.83
N LEU A 31 -2.81 -2.14 -6.63
CA LEU A 31 -2.73 -1.00 -5.71
C LEU A 31 -3.56 0.18 -6.21
N LYS A 32 -3.53 0.46 -7.50
CA LYS A 32 -4.35 1.53 -8.08
C LYS A 32 -5.84 1.26 -7.90
N SER A 33 -6.26 0.00 -8.01
CA SER A 33 -7.67 -0.35 -7.81
C SER A 33 -8.11 -0.20 -6.36
N LEU A 34 -7.17 -0.20 -5.42
CA LEU A 34 -7.45 0.06 -4.02
C LEU A 34 -7.56 1.56 -3.69
N GLY A 35 -7.26 2.42 -4.65
CA GLY A 35 -7.36 3.85 -4.46
C GLY A 35 -6.05 4.60 -4.37
N PHE A 36 -4.93 3.91 -4.53
CA PHE A 36 -3.63 4.56 -4.51
C PHE A 36 -3.29 5.21 -5.83
N ASN A 37 -2.65 6.37 -5.75
CA ASN A 37 -1.93 6.96 -6.88
C ASN A 37 -0.48 6.58 -6.72
N ILE A 38 0.19 6.25 -7.82
CA ILE A 38 1.53 5.68 -7.76
C ILE A 38 2.47 6.48 -8.66
N GLU A 39 3.61 6.86 -8.09
CA GLU A 39 4.71 7.45 -8.84
C GLU A 39 5.85 6.45 -8.85
N SER A 40 6.13 5.87 -10.01
CA SER A 40 7.15 4.85 -10.14
C SER A 40 8.52 5.51 -10.33
N LYS A 41 9.44 5.20 -9.44
CA LYS A 41 10.85 5.61 -9.54
C LYS A 41 11.68 4.38 -9.91
N ARG A 42 12.99 4.57 -10.10
CA ARG A 42 13.86 3.49 -10.56
C ARG A 42 13.90 2.31 -9.58
N LYS A 43 14.10 2.58 -8.30
CA LYS A 43 14.24 1.53 -7.27
C LYS A 43 13.10 1.52 -6.25
N HIS A 44 12.27 2.54 -6.28
CA HIS A 44 11.19 2.73 -5.31
C HIS A 44 9.91 3.12 -6.02
N ALA A 45 8.80 2.87 -5.37
CA ALA A 45 7.50 3.37 -5.80
C ALA A 45 6.92 4.21 -4.67
N ILE A 46 6.39 5.37 -5.02
CA ILE A 46 5.76 6.26 -4.06
C ILE A 46 4.26 6.11 -4.22
N LEU A 47 3.60 5.72 -3.13
CA LEU A 47 2.16 5.54 -3.09
C LEU A 47 1.53 6.73 -2.40
N TYR A 48 0.52 7.31 -3.03
CA TYR A 48 -0.25 8.42 -2.49
C TYR A 48 -1.68 7.96 -2.24
N TYR A 49 -2.20 8.27 -1.08
CA TYR A 49 -3.59 7.98 -0.74
C TYR A 49 -4.22 9.22 -0.13
N GLU A 50 -5.26 9.74 -0.76
CA GLU A 50 -5.92 10.95 -0.29
C GLU A 50 -7.09 10.60 0.61
N THR A 51 -7.10 11.22 1.79
CA THR A 51 -8.23 11.16 2.72
C THR A 51 -8.88 12.54 2.77
N ASP A 52 -10.04 12.62 3.44
CA ASP A 52 -10.73 13.90 3.61
C ASP A 52 -9.90 14.92 4.36
N LYS A 53 -8.93 14.46 5.15
CA LYS A 53 -8.13 15.33 6.01
C LYS A 53 -6.77 15.66 5.45
N LYS A 54 -6.12 14.71 4.79
CA LYS A 54 -4.79 14.96 4.23
C LYS A 54 -4.41 13.86 3.22
N LYS A 55 -3.31 14.09 2.54
CA LYS A 55 -2.72 13.16 1.61
C LYS A 55 -1.63 12.35 2.32
N LEU A 56 -1.76 11.05 2.28
CA LEU A 56 -0.79 10.13 2.86
C LEU A 56 0.21 9.70 1.79
N VAL A 57 1.48 9.59 2.18
CA VAL A 57 2.56 9.23 1.27
C VAL A 57 3.32 8.05 1.85
N PHE A 58 3.51 7.01 1.04
CA PHE A 58 4.27 5.82 1.45
C PHE A 58 5.31 5.53 0.38
N VAL A 59 6.53 5.23 0.80
CA VAL A 59 7.61 4.85 -0.12
C VAL A 59 7.93 3.38 0.09
N ILE A 60 7.86 2.59 -0.98
CA ILE A 60 8.15 1.17 -0.90
C ILE A 60 9.24 0.80 -1.89
N SER A 61 10.03 -0.22 -1.54
CA SER A 61 11.08 -0.73 -2.41
C SER A 61 10.48 -1.60 -3.51
N LYS A 62 11.02 -1.50 -4.72
CA LYS A 62 10.61 -2.37 -5.82
C LYS A 62 11.20 -3.77 -5.72
N THR A 63 12.32 -3.91 -4.99
CA THR A 63 13.00 -5.20 -4.81
C THR A 63 13.36 -5.36 -3.34
N PRO A 64 12.36 -5.67 -2.48
CA PRO A 64 12.66 -5.81 -1.05
C PRO A 64 13.59 -6.99 -0.80
N SER A 65 14.62 -6.78 0.01
CA SER A 65 15.55 -7.84 0.38
C SER A 65 15.04 -8.67 1.54
N ASP A 66 14.10 -8.16 2.32
CA ASP A 66 13.52 -8.81 3.49
C ASP A 66 12.14 -9.35 3.15
N LYS A 67 11.89 -10.62 3.45
CA LYS A 67 10.60 -11.25 3.23
C LYS A 67 9.45 -10.58 4.00
N ARG A 68 9.79 -9.90 5.09
CA ARG A 68 8.79 -9.22 5.92
C ARG A 68 8.49 -7.79 5.47
N ALA A 69 9.22 -7.28 4.47
CA ALA A 69 9.05 -5.90 4.02
C ALA A 69 7.62 -5.63 3.57
N GLY A 70 7.00 -6.57 2.86
CA GLY A 70 5.62 -6.42 2.41
C GLY A 70 4.64 -6.30 3.55
N LEU A 71 4.74 -7.18 4.56
CA LEU A 71 3.85 -7.13 5.72
C LEU A 71 4.10 -5.89 6.55
N ASN A 72 5.35 -5.45 6.68
CA ASN A 72 5.67 -4.20 7.37
C ASN A 72 5.01 -3.01 6.68
N ASN A 73 5.07 -2.96 5.35
CA ASN A 73 4.42 -1.91 4.58
C ASN A 73 2.90 -1.91 4.77
N VAL A 74 2.29 -3.09 4.76
CA VAL A 74 0.85 -3.22 5.02
C VAL A 74 0.50 -2.65 6.40
N GLY A 75 1.30 -3.01 7.42
CA GLY A 75 1.08 -2.50 8.77
C GLY A 75 1.18 -0.99 8.88
N ILE A 76 2.19 -0.41 8.23
CA ILE A 76 2.38 1.05 8.24
C ILE A 76 1.20 1.74 7.55
N ILE A 77 0.80 1.27 6.37
CA ILE A 77 -0.31 1.84 5.62
C ILE A 77 -1.60 1.79 6.43
N CYS A 78 -1.91 0.63 7.01
CA CYS A 78 -3.13 0.45 7.78
C CYS A 78 -3.14 1.33 9.03
N ARG A 79 -2.00 1.45 9.70
CA ARG A 79 -1.89 2.29 10.90
C ARG A 79 -2.14 3.75 10.56
N GLU A 80 -1.54 4.23 9.47
CA GLU A 80 -1.73 5.62 9.04
C GLU A 80 -3.18 5.90 8.64
N LEU A 81 -3.81 4.97 7.94
CA LEU A 81 -5.21 5.13 7.54
C LEU A 81 -6.13 5.13 8.76
N LEU A 82 -5.88 4.29 9.76
CA LEU A 82 -6.68 4.28 10.99
C LEU A 82 -6.55 5.57 11.77
N SER A 83 -5.38 6.19 11.76
CA SER A 83 -5.16 7.44 12.49
C SER A 83 -5.91 8.62 11.87
N GLN A 84 -6.43 8.48 10.66
CA GLN A 84 -7.19 9.51 9.96
C GLN A 84 -8.71 9.41 10.18
N GLN A 85 -9.18 8.40 10.87
CA GLN A 85 -10.61 8.19 11.09
C GLN A 85 -11.10 8.79 12.40
#